data_c6ecb78c2f2968763a7087b6728b7fcb
#
_entry.id   c6ecb78c2f2968763a7087b6728b7fcb
#
_cell.length_a   1.000
_cell.length_b   1.000
_cell.length_c   1.000
_cell.angle_alpha   90.00
_cell.angle_beta   90.00
_cell.angle_gamma   90.00
#
_symmetry.space_group_name_H-M   'P 1'
#
loop_
_entity.id
_entity.type
_entity.pdbx_description
1 polymer ?
#
loop_
_entity_poly.entity_id
_entity_poly.type
_entity_poly.pdbx_seq_one_letter_code
_entity_poly.pdbx_strand_id
1 'polypeptide(L)'
;MRIAILLHERDRGRDLERYHVFQLAQHWRQDGHQVLPVFGTTHFVPADVAILHIDLSLVPQRYRDFAARYPLCMNRAVADIRKTAISRQAVRSGDGWAGPVIVKSELNAAGGPERVNAGLLARSLGKLRGGWA
;
A
#
# COMPACT_ATOMS: atom_id res chain seq x y z
N MET A 1 -6.70 14.56 19.15
CA MET A 1 -6.75 14.67 17.67
C MET A 1 -7.57 13.53 17.09
N ARG A 2 -8.12 13.75 15.88
CA ARG A 2 -8.72 12.71 15.05
C ARG A 2 -7.72 12.29 13.98
N ILE A 3 -7.44 11.00 13.87
CA ILE A 3 -6.50 10.43 12.92
C ILE A 3 -7.27 9.47 12.00
N ALA A 4 -7.28 9.74 10.69
CA ALA A 4 -7.90 8.86 9.70
C ALA A 4 -6.84 7.95 9.09
N ILE A 5 -7.04 6.64 9.08
CA ILE A 5 -6.22 5.68 8.34
C ILE A 5 -6.99 5.29 7.07
N LEU A 6 -6.49 5.74 5.92
CA LEU A 6 -7.12 5.51 4.62
C LEU A 6 -6.69 4.15 4.08
N LEU A 7 -7.64 3.28 3.85
CA LEU A 7 -7.46 1.88 3.47
C LEU A 7 -8.14 1.59 2.12
N HIS A 8 -7.67 0.53 1.45
CA HIS A 8 -8.36 0.04 0.28
C HIS A 8 -9.77 -0.47 0.63
N GLU A 9 -10.77 -0.28 -0.25
CA GLU A 9 -12.16 -0.72 0.02
C GLU A 9 -12.26 -2.22 0.33
N ARG A 10 -11.37 -3.05 -0.21
CA ARG A 10 -11.34 -4.50 0.02
C ARG A 10 -10.69 -4.93 1.34
N ASP A 11 -10.15 -3.97 2.10
CA ASP A 11 -9.67 -4.24 3.46
C ASP A 11 -10.81 -4.22 4.49
N ARG A 12 -12.00 -3.78 4.08
CA ARG A 12 -13.20 -3.87 4.93
C ARG A 12 -13.49 -5.32 5.28
N GLY A 13 -13.62 -5.60 6.57
CA GLY A 13 -13.86 -6.94 7.09
C GLY A 13 -12.60 -7.79 7.26
N ARG A 14 -11.41 -7.23 6.99
CA ARG A 14 -10.15 -7.90 7.32
C ARG A 14 -9.74 -7.62 8.76
N ASP A 15 -8.91 -8.50 9.30
CA ASP A 15 -8.18 -8.24 10.53
C ASP A 15 -7.15 -7.13 10.29
N LEU A 16 -7.43 -5.94 10.80
CA LEU A 16 -6.60 -4.76 10.64
C LEU A 16 -5.39 -4.76 11.59
N GLU A 17 -5.44 -5.50 12.68
CA GLU A 17 -4.34 -5.57 13.66
C GLU A 17 -3.07 -6.21 13.07
N ARG A 18 -3.19 -6.91 11.95
CA ARG A 18 -2.05 -7.40 11.16
C ARG A 18 -1.20 -6.30 10.53
N TYR A 19 -1.75 -5.09 10.37
CA TYR A 19 -1.00 -3.95 9.84
C TYR A 19 -0.31 -3.19 10.97
N HIS A 20 0.99 -2.93 10.84
CA HIS A 20 1.77 -2.21 11.84
C HIS A 20 1.18 -0.84 12.19
N VAL A 21 0.54 -0.16 11.23
CA VAL A 21 -0.13 1.12 11.49
C VAL A 21 -1.24 1.00 12.53
N PHE A 22 -1.91 -0.16 12.64
CA PHE A 22 -2.94 -0.38 13.66
C PHE A 22 -2.35 -0.76 15.01
N GLN A 23 -1.17 -1.37 15.06
CA GLN A 23 -0.42 -1.52 16.31
C GLN A 23 -0.02 -0.15 16.87
N LEU A 24 0.45 0.78 16.02
CA LEU A 24 0.68 2.16 16.42
C LEU A 24 -0.62 2.87 16.83
N ALA A 25 -1.72 2.59 16.15
CA ALA A 25 -3.03 3.17 16.45
C ALA A 25 -3.53 2.81 17.87
N GLN A 26 -3.14 1.64 18.40
CA GLN A 26 -3.46 1.27 19.79
C GLN A 26 -2.80 2.25 20.79
N HIS A 27 -1.52 2.59 20.57
CA HIS A 27 -0.82 3.56 21.40
C HIS A 27 -1.45 4.96 21.27
N TRP A 28 -1.77 5.40 20.07
CA TRP A 28 -2.42 6.71 19.86
C TRP A 28 -3.78 6.79 20.57
N ARG A 29 -4.54 5.68 20.60
CA ARG A 29 -5.81 5.64 21.38
C ARG A 29 -5.57 5.72 22.88
N GLN A 30 -4.51 5.08 23.40
CA GLN A 30 -4.09 5.19 24.80
C GLN A 30 -3.70 6.64 25.15
N ASP A 31 -3.09 7.37 24.19
CA ASP A 31 -2.77 8.79 24.33
C ASP A 31 -3.98 9.72 24.14
N GLY A 32 -5.20 9.17 24.07
CA GLY A 32 -6.44 9.94 23.96
C GLY A 32 -6.78 10.42 22.55
N HIS A 33 -6.16 9.86 21.49
CA HIS A 33 -6.49 10.19 20.10
C HIS A 33 -7.62 9.29 19.57
N GLN A 34 -8.49 9.86 18.74
CA GLN A 34 -9.51 9.10 18.03
C GLN A 34 -8.92 8.59 16.71
N VAL A 35 -8.79 7.28 16.54
CA VAL A 35 -8.29 6.67 15.31
C VAL A 35 -9.40 5.98 14.54
N LEU A 36 -9.61 6.40 13.30
CA LEU A 36 -10.73 6.03 12.44
C LEU A 36 -10.22 5.32 11.17
N PRO A 37 -10.57 4.05 10.92
CA PRO A 37 -10.33 3.42 9.63
C PRO A 37 -11.32 3.96 8.60
N VAL A 38 -10.82 4.38 7.44
CA VAL A 38 -11.61 4.89 6.30
C VAL A 38 -11.35 4.01 5.09
N PHE A 39 -12.37 3.30 4.62
CA PHE A 39 -12.25 2.34 3.54
C PHE A 39 -12.77 2.91 2.22
N GLY A 40 -11.92 2.88 1.19
CA GLY A 40 -12.25 3.40 -0.13
C GLY A 40 -12.25 4.93 -0.18
N THR A 41 -12.92 5.49 -1.18
CA THR A 41 -12.91 6.93 -1.48
C THR A 41 -14.31 7.55 -1.54
N THR A 42 -15.34 6.81 -1.12
CA THR A 42 -16.75 7.24 -1.23
C THR A 42 -17.20 8.07 -0.04
N HIS A 43 -16.73 7.76 1.18
CA HIS A 43 -17.15 8.44 2.39
C HIS A 43 -15.97 9.21 3.01
N PHE A 44 -16.10 10.53 3.05
CA PHE A 44 -15.12 11.38 3.70
C PHE A 44 -15.45 11.50 5.19
N VAL A 45 -14.46 11.20 6.01
CA VAL A 45 -14.53 11.37 7.46
C VAL A 45 -13.55 12.47 7.85
N PRO A 46 -14.00 13.63 8.36
CA PRO A 46 -13.11 14.70 8.78
C PRO A 46 -12.13 14.24 9.87
N ALA A 47 -10.86 14.60 9.71
CA ALA A 47 -9.79 14.31 10.67
C ALA A 47 -8.72 15.40 10.59
N ASP A 48 -7.96 15.54 11.68
CA ASP A 48 -6.85 16.51 11.77
C ASP A 48 -5.66 16.03 10.95
N VAL A 49 -5.44 14.70 10.94
CA VAL A 49 -4.37 14.04 10.21
C VAL A 49 -4.94 12.80 9.51
N ALA A 50 -4.49 12.56 8.29
CA ALA A 50 -4.73 11.31 7.59
C ALA A 50 -3.41 10.56 7.36
N ILE A 51 -3.49 9.23 7.25
CA ILE A 51 -2.39 8.35 6.85
C ILE A 51 -2.88 7.55 5.66
N LEU A 52 -2.27 7.76 4.49
CA LEU A 52 -2.57 6.95 3.31
C LEU A 52 -1.87 5.60 3.43
N HIS A 53 -2.65 4.56 3.73
CA HIS A 53 -2.19 3.19 3.92
C HIS A 53 -2.89 2.26 2.92
N ILE A 54 -2.44 2.33 1.68
CA ILE A 54 -2.91 1.43 0.61
C ILE A 54 -1.81 0.41 0.36
N ASP A 55 -2.08 -0.85 0.73
CA ASP A 55 -1.13 -1.97 0.60
C ASP A 55 -1.09 -2.46 -0.86
N LEU A 56 -0.63 -1.59 -1.76
CA LEU A 56 -0.38 -1.86 -3.18
C LEU A 56 0.95 -1.26 -3.59
N SER A 57 1.63 -1.91 -4.52
CA SER A 57 2.91 -1.39 -5.07
C SER A 57 2.72 -0.09 -5.86
N LEU A 58 1.55 0.07 -6.49
CA LEU A 58 1.10 1.29 -7.14
C LEU A 58 -0.18 1.77 -6.46
N VAL A 59 -0.13 2.95 -5.84
CA VAL A 59 -1.30 3.56 -5.21
C VAL A 59 -2.17 4.19 -6.29
N PRO A 60 -3.43 3.73 -6.47
CA PRO A 60 -4.31 4.31 -7.48
C PRO A 60 -4.56 5.81 -7.23
N GLN A 61 -4.58 6.60 -8.31
CA GLN A 61 -4.71 8.07 -8.24
C GLN A 61 -5.91 8.53 -7.39
N ARG A 62 -7.06 7.84 -7.51
CA ARG A 62 -8.28 8.17 -6.73
C ARG A 62 -8.05 8.24 -5.22
N TYR A 63 -7.16 7.40 -4.66
CA TYR A 63 -6.83 7.44 -3.22
C TYR A 63 -5.96 8.64 -2.88
N ARG A 64 -5.04 9.03 -3.76
CA ARG A 64 -4.21 10.22 -3.57
C ARG A 64 -5.03 11.50 -3.66
N ASP A 65 -5.99 11.55 -4.59
CA ASP A 65 -6.95 12.66 -4.73
C ASP A 65 -7.85 12.75 -3.51
N PHE A 66 -8.33 11.61 -3.02
CA PHE A 66 -9.12 11.55 -1.79
C PHE A 66 -8.30 12.01 -0.57
N ALA A 67 -7.06 11.56 -0.46
CA ALA A 67 -6.13 11.96 0.60
C ALA A 67 -5.81 13.45 0.58
N ALA A 68 -5.85 14.10 -0.59
CA ALA A 68 -5.62 15.53 -0.74
C ALA A 68 -6.70 16.40 -0.08
N ARG A 69 -7.85 15.82 0.29
CA ARG A 69 -8.93 16.53 1.00
C ARG A 69 -8.63 16.76 2.47
N TYR A 70 -7.62 16.07 3.04
CA TYR A 70 -7.21 16.24 4.42
C TYR A 70 -6.17 17.35 4.56
N PRO A 71 -6.22 18.16 5.63
CA PRO A 71 -5.29 19.26 5.83
C PRO A 71 -3.83 18.77 5.93
N LEU A 72 -3.62 17.61 6.54
CA LEU A 72 -2.34 16.93 6.63
C LEU A 72 -2.54 15.46 6.28
N CYS A 73 -1.78 14.92 5.33
CA CYS A 73 -1.81 13.52 4.99
C CYS A 73 -0.40 12.96 4.79
N MET A 74 -0.04 12.00 5.65
CA MET A 74 1.19 11.22 5.53
C MET A 74 1.08 10.25 4.35
N ASN A 75 2.19 10.00 3.66
CA ASN A 75 2.34 9.12 2.50
C ASN A 75 1.57 9.55 1.24
N ARG A 76 0.93 10.73 1.21
CA ARG A 76 0.17 11.20 0.03
C ARG A 76 1.01 11.25 -1.25
N ALA A 77 2.29 11.59 -1.13
CA ALA A 77 3.23 11.67 -2.25
C ALA A 77 3.76 10.29 -2.70
N VAL A 78 3.60 9.25 -1.89
CA VAL A 78 4.10 7.90 -2.18
C VAL A 78 3.12 7.22 -3.13
N ALA A 79 3.46 7.23 -4.43
CA ALA A 79 2.60 6.69 -5.48
C ALA A 79 3.07 5.31 -5.97
N ASP A 80 4.38 5.06 -5.96
CA ASP A 80 5.00 3.86 -6.53
C ASP A 80 6.12 3.37 -5.61
N ILE A 81 5.96 2.16 -5.07
CA ILE A 81 6.95 1.47 -4.23
C ILE A 81 7.49 0.21 -4.90
N ARG A 82 7.35 0.07 -6.22
CA ARG A 82 7.97 -1.01 -6.97
C ARG A 82 9.49 -0.96 -6.82
N LYS A 83 10.13 -2.11 -6.87
CA LYS A 83 11.57 -2.20 -6.58
C LYS A 83 12.40 -1.39 -7.57
N THR A 84 12.03 -1.39 -8.85
CA THR A 84 12.71 -0.58 -9.88
C THR A 84 12.47 0.92 -9.71
N ALA A 85 11.34 1.33 -9.13
CA ALA A 85 11.05 2.75 -8.89
C ALA A 85 11.83 3.33 -7.70
N ILE A 86 12.06 2.52 -6.65
CA ILE A 86 12.70 3.00 -5.40
C ILE A 86 14.19 2.65 -5.30
N SER A 87 14.68 1.63 -6.03
CA SER A 87 16.07 1.20 -5.96
C SER A 87 16.91 1.88 -7.03
N ARG A 88 17.98 2.56 -6.61
CA ARG A 88 19.00 3.12 -7.50
C ARG A 88 20.14 2.13 -7.79
N GLN A 89 20.15 0.96 -7.13
CA GLN A 89 21.20 -0.05 -7.23
C GLN A 89 20.70 -1.34 -7.87
N ALA A 90 19.73 -1.23 -8.78
CA ALA A 90 19.25 -2.39 -9.53
C ALA A 90 20.30 -2.81 -10.56
N VAL A 91 20.80 -4.05 -10.44
CA VAL A 91 21.70 -4.67 -11.43
C VAL A 91 20.84 -5.35 -12.50
N ARG A 92 21.17 -5.09 -13.76
CA ARG A 92 20.49 -5.70 -14.94
C ARG A 92 21.43 -6.62 -15.67
N SER A 93 20.87 -7.49 -16.48
CA SER A 93 21.67 -8.31 -17.40
C SER A 93 22.48 -7.40 -18.30
N GLY A 94 23.81 -7.64 -18.37
CA GLY A 94 24.73 -6.82 -19.18
C GLY A 94 25.41 -5.66 -18.44
N ASP A 95 25.08 -5.38 -17.17
CA ASP A 95 25.71 -4.29 -16.39
C ASP A 95 27.18 -4.60 -15.99
N GLY A 96 27.70 -5.79 -16.32
CA GLY A 96 29.08 -6.18 -16.01
C GLY A 96 29.35 -6.44 -14.53
N TRP A 97 28.32 -6.49 -13.69
CA TRP A 97 28.46 -6.78 -12.26
C TRP A 97 28.82 -8.25 -12.03
N ALA A 98 29.95 -8.50 -11.35
CA ALA A 98 30.46 -9.84 -11.04
C ALA A 98 30.27 -10.25 -9.57
N GLY A 99 29.70 -9.39 -8.73
CA GLY A 99 29.48 -9.65 -7.30
C GLY A 99 28.15 -10.33 -7.00
N PRO A 100 27.87 -10.66 -5.73
CA PRO A 100 26.61 -11.23 -5.31
C PRO A 100 25.46 -10.25 -5.49
N VAL A 101 24.26 -10.79 -5.80
CA VAL A 101 23.02 -10.00 -5.96
C VAL A 101 21.90 -10.60 -5.14
N ILE A 102 20.96 -9.76 -4.72
CA ILE A 102 19.70 -10.19 -4.12
C ILE A 102 18.60 -10.07 -5.19
N VAL A 103 18.00 -11.19 -5.55
CA VAL A 103 16.85 -11.21 -6.46
C VAL A 103 15.58 -10.91 -5.68
N LYS A 104 14.83 -9.90 -6.13
CA LYS A 104 13.55 -9.50 -5.53
C LYS A 104 12.46 -9.43 -6.59
N SER A 105 11.22 -9.75 -6.20
CA SER A 105 10.07 -9.47 -7.05
C SER A 105 9.87 -7.97 -7.20
N GLU A 106 9.38 -7.54 -8.36
CA GLU A 106 9.10 -6.12 -8.67
C GLU A 106 8.05 -5.54 -7.72
N LEU A 107 6.96 -6.30 -7.49
CA LEU A 107 5.85 -5.88 -6.65
C LEU A 107 6.12 -6.18 -5.17
N ASN A 108 5.50 -5.40 -4.29
CA ASN A 108 5.55 -5.62 -2.85
C ASN A 108 4.94 -6.99 -2.49
N ALA A 109 5.57 -7.71 -1.54
CA ALA A 109 5.15 -9.06 -1.14
C ALA A 109 4.84 -9.98 -2.35
N ALA A 110 5.68 -9.95 -3.40
CA ALA A 110 5.51 -10.71 -4.64
C ALA A 110 4.15 -10.49 -5.33
N GLY A 111 3.58 -9.30 -5.19
CA GLY A 111 2.26 -8.95 -5.75
C GLY A 111 1.10 -9.61 -5.01
N GLY A 112 1.30 -10.05 -3.77
CA GLY A 112 0.24 -10.61 -2.93
C GLY A 112 -0.95 -9.68 -2.78
N PRO A 113 -0.75 -8.42 -2.34
CA PRO A 113 -1.82 -7.44 -2.19
C PRO A 113 -2.56 -7.16 -3.51
N GLU A 114 -1.84 -7.06 -4.63
CA GLU A 114 -2.43 -6.86 -5.96
C GLU A 114 -3.33 -8.02 -6.36
N ARG A 115 -2.88 -9.28 -6.16
CA ARG A 115 -3.68 -10.47 -6.46
C ARG A 115 -4.95 -10.54 -5.62
N VAL A 116 -4.86 -10.20 -4.34
CA VAL A 116 -6.03 -10.16 -3.44
C VAL A 116 -7.00 -9.06 -3.87
N ASN A 117 -6.49 -7.93 -4.33
CA ASN A 117 -7.29 -6.79 -4.77
C ASN A 117 -7.76 -6.88 -6.24
N ALA A 118 -7.22 -7.82 -7.03
CA ALA A 118 -7.71 -8.10 -8.36
C ALA A 118 -9.08 -8.81 -8.32
N GLY A 119 -9.95 -8.50 -9.29
CA GLY A 119 -11.19 -9.25 -9.48
C GLY A 119 -10.92 -10.71 -9.89
N LEU A 120 -11.94 -11.58 -9.79
CA LEU A 120 -11.82 -13.01 -10.11
C LEU A 120 -11.28 -13.27 -11.52
N LEU A 121 -11.65 -12.45 -12.51
CA LEU A 121 -11.17 -12.55 -13.90
C LEU A 121 -9.67 -12.26 -14.03
N ALA A 122 -9.15 -11.27 -13.31
CA ALA A 122 -7.73 -10.96 -13.33
C ALA A 122 -6.88 -12.02 -12.60
N ARG A 123 -7.46 -12.74 -11.65
CA ARG A 123 -6.81 -13.86 -10.93
C ARG A 123 -6.53 -15.06 -11.83
N SER A 124 -7.42 -15.35 -12.77
CA SER A 124 -7.28 -16.45 -13.72
C SER A 124 -6.18 -16.20 -14.76
N LEU A 125 -6.06 -14.96 -15.25
CA LEU A 125 -5.05 -14.56 -16.23
C LEU A 125 -3.64 -14.48 -15.64
N GLY A 126 -3.52 -14.17 -14.35
CA GLY A 126 -2.23 -14.12 -13.66
C GLY A 126 -1.57 -15.49 -13.48
N LYS A 127 -2.36 -16.57 -13.39
CA LYS A 127 -1.86 -17.95 -13.30
C LYS A 127 -1.24 -18.48 -14.61
N LEU A 128 -1.67 -17.94 -15.75
CA LEU A 128 -1.17 -18.37 -17.06
C LEU A 128 0.16 -17.71 -17.49
N ARG A 129 0.59 -16.65 -16.81
CA ARG A 129 1.86 -15.93 -17.09
C ARG A 129 3.03 -16.30 -16.19
N GLY A 130 2.86 -17.22 -15.25
CA GLY A 130 3.87 -17.67 -14.29
C GLY A 130 4.59 -18.95 -14.67
N GLY A 131 4.60 -19.35 -15.94
CA GLY A 131 5.46 -20.41 -16.45
C GLY A 131 6.87 -19.87 -16.61
N TRP A 132 7.77 -20.33 -15.76
CA TRP A 132 9.21 -20.09 -15.86
C TRP A 132 9.74 -20.78 -17.11
N ALA A 133 10.38 -20.01 -17.98
CA ALA A 133 11.36 -20.52 -18.93
C ALA A 133 12.74 -20.12 -18.41
#